data_41d2cdd65ec8418243a9646cd51d3751
#
_entry.id   41d2cdd65ec8418243a9646cd51d3751
#
_cell.length_a   1.000
_cell.length_b   1.000
_cell.length_c   1.000
_cell.angle_alpha   90.00
_cell.angle_beta   90.00
_cell.angle_gamma   90.00
#
_symmetry.space_group_name_H-M   'P 1'
#
loop_
_entity.id
_entity.type
_entity.pdbx_description
1 polymer ?
#
loop_
_entity_poly.entity_id
_entity_poly.type
_entity_poly.pdbx_seq_one_letter_code
_entity_poly.pdbx_strand_id
1 'polypeptide(L)'
;MKNVIVSLAGECSISRDKLDKYDYVVGVDSGTEYLYKLFLKPDLIIGDLDSINTKTLDRAKKDEAEIISYEINKDKTDFELALNYLKINNYENITIIGGESGELDHLFGNLLTISAFHKKEYIEWKQSDKNIIFLNSEIINVDSGKVFSLIPLSSLEGVSINGARWNIKNENIDYGSSKTLRNVTNTNLLKIRVNSGKFCLVIEN
;
A
#
# COMPACT_ATOMS: atom_id res chain seq x y z
N MET A 1 -9.41 -11.39 10.45
CA MET A 1 -9.30 -10.03 9.88
C MET A 1 -9.80 -10.07 8.45
N LYS A 2 -10.48 -9.03 7.99
CA LYS A 2 -10.94 -8.96 6.59
C LYS A 2 -9.80 -8.41 5.73
N ASN A 3 -9.49 -9.10 4.63
CA ASN A 3 -8.51 -8.67 3.65
C ASN A 3 -9.19 -7.77 2.62
N VAL A 4 -8.65 -6.57 2.42
CA VAL A 4 -9.18 -5.60 1.46
C VAL A 4 -8.15 -5.35 0.38
N ILE A 5 -8.61 -5.24 -0.87
CA ILE A 5 -7.80 -4.70 -1.96
C ILE A 5 -8.34 -3.34 -2.39
N VAL A 6 -7.43 -2.38 -2.58
CA VAL A 6 -7.72 -1.03 -3.10
C VAL A 6 -6.96 -0.84 -4.39
N SER A 7 -7.65 -0.55 -5.47
CA SER A 7 -7.05 -0.26 -6.77
C SER A 7 -7.06 1.23 -7.05
N LEU A 8 -5.88 1.82 -7.22
CA LEU A 8 -5.69 3.23 -7.54
C LEU A 8 -5.66 3.47 -9.05
N ALA A 9 -6.03 4.68 -9.45
CA ALA A 9 -5.76 5.21 -10.79
C ALA A 9 -4.24 5.24 -11.08
N GLY A 10 -3.85 5.35 -12.34
CA GLY A 10 -2.47 5.29 -12.78
C GLY A 10 -2.07 3.89 -13.24
N GLU A 11 -0.79 3.64 -13.47
CA GLU A 11 -0.30 2.34 -13.93
C GLU A 11 -0.47 1.25 -12.87
N CYS A 12 -0.84 0.06 -13.32
CA CYS A 12 -0.96 -1.14 -12.49
C CYS A 12 -0.31 -2.30 -13.25
N SER A 13 0.86 -2.72 -12.82
CA SER A 13 1.67 -3.76 -13.48
C SER A 13 1.52 -5.14 -12.82
N ILE A 14 0.77 -5.22 -11.72
CA ILE A 14 0.57 -6.48 -10.98
C ILE A 14 -0.30 -7.46 -11.78
N SER A 15 0.05 -8.73 -11.77
CA SER A 15 -0.74 -9.81 -12.38
C SER A 15 -1.62 -10.51 -11.35
N ARG A 16 -2.70 -11.16 -11.82
CA ARG A 16 -3.70 -11.81 -10.94
C ARG A 16 -3.13 -12.92 -10.07
N ASP A 17 -2.15 -13.65 -10.57
CA ASP A 17 -1.48 -14.75 -9.85
C ASP A 17 -0.67 -14.30 -8.63
N LYS A 18 -0.30 -13.02 -8.58
CA LYS A 18 0.38 -12.39 -7.44
C LYS A 18 -0.58 -11.85 -6.37
N LEU A 19 -1.88 -11.96 -6.58
CA LEU A 19 -2.91 -11.45 -5.69
C LEU A 19 -3.59 -12.57 -4.91
N ASP A 20 -3.80 -12.33 -3.62
CA ASP A 20 -4.52 -13.22 -2.72
C ASP A 20 -6.04 -13.19 -2.95
N LYS A 21 -6.77 -13.84 -2.06
CA LYS A 21 -8.23 -13.67 -1.95
C LYS A 21 -8.53 -12.50 -1.03
N TYR A 22 -9.49 -11.69 -1.44
CA TYR A 22 -9.94 -10.52 -0.70
C TYR A 22 -11.41 -10.67 -0.32
N ASP A 23 -11.74 -10.18 0.87
CA ASP A 23 -13.11 -10.16 1.41
C ASP A 23 -13.86 -8.90 0.97
N TYR A 24 -13.13 -7.86 0.53
CA TYR A 24 -13.69 -6.60 0.08
C TYR A 24 -12.79 -5.96 -1.00
N VAL A 25 -13.39 -5.46 -2.05
CA VAL A 25 -12.70 -4.96 -3.24
C VAL A 25 -13.12 -3.52 -3.51
N VAL A 26 -12.17 -2.60 -3.46
CA VAL A 26 -12.41 -1.16 -3.60
C VAL A 26 -11.71 -0.61 -4.83
N GLY A 27 -12.47 0.02 -5.71
CA GLY A 27 -11.96 0.81 -6.83
C GLY A 27 -11.94 2.29 -6.48
N VAL A 28 -10.79 2.93 -6.64
CA VAL A 28 -10.65 4.38 -6.52
C VAL A 28 -10.65 4.96 -7.91
N ASP A 29 -11.76 5.60 -8.26
CA ASP A 29 -11.99 6.21 -9.55
C ASP A 29 -11.64 5.26 -10.73
N SER A 30 -10.84 5.69 -11.72
CA SER A 30 -10.43 4.85 -12.88
C SER A 30 -9.59 3.63 -12.49
N GLY A 31 -9.07 3.55 -11.26
CA GLY A 31 -8.47 2.34 -10.71
C GLY A 31 -9.40 1.12 -10.72
N THR A 32 -10.71 1.35 -10.75
CA THR A 32 -11.73 0.31 -10.93
C THR A 32 -11.55 -0.51 -12.21
N GLU A 33 -11.00 0.07 -13.26
CA GLU A 33 -10.76 -0.62 -14.54
C GLU A 33 -9.74 -1.75 -14.39
N TYR A 34 -8.73 -1.57 -13.53
CA TYR A 34 -7.73 -2.63 -13.27
C TYR A 34 -8.33 -3.80 -12.51
N LEU A 35 -9.26 -3.55 -11.59
CA LEU A 35 -9.96 -4.64 -10.91
C LEU A 35 -10.61 -5.58 -11.91
N TYR A 36 -11.34 -5.05 -12.88
CA TYR A 36 -11.97 -5.87 -13.90
C TYR A 36 -10.98 -6.58 -14.83
N LYS A 37 -9.84 -5.95 -15.16
CA LYS A 37 -8.76 -6.61 -15.92
C LYS A 37 -8.14 -7.77 -15.14
N LEU A 38 -8.14 -7.68 -13.82
CA LEU A 38 -7.65 -8.69 -12.88
C LEU A 38 -8.74 -9.70 -12.46
N PHE A 39 -9.92 -9.68 -13.11
CA PHE A 39 -11.08 -10.53 -12.77
C PHE A 39 -11.55 -10.37 -11.33
N LEU A 40 -11.39 -9.18 -10.75
CA LEU A 40 -11.94 -8.79 -9.47
C LEU A 40 -13.18 -7.93 -9.67
N LYS A 41 -14.27 -8.31 -9.00
CA LYS A 41 -15.51 -7.55 -8.96
C LYS A 41 -15.43 -6.53 -7.83
N PRO A 42 -15.60 -5.22 -8.07
CA PRO A 42 -15.62 -4.24 -7.00
C PRO A 42 -16.86 -4.39 -6.13
N ASP A 43 -16.69 -4.27 -4.81
CA ASP A 43 -17.77 -4.09 -3.85
C ASP A 43 -18.08 -2.62 -3.64
N LEU A 44 -17.05 -1.75 -3.77
CA LEU A 44 -17.16 -0.30 -3.62
C LEU A 44 -16.37 0.41 -4.72
N ILE A 45 -16.96 1.48 -5.26
CA ILE A 45 -16.24 2.49 -6.04
C ILE A 45 -16.34 3.83 -5.31
N ILE A 46 -15.20 4.51 -5.17
CA ILE A 46 -15.12 5.78 -4.46
C ILE A 46 -14.30 6.79 -5.25
N GLY A 47 -14.81 8.02 -5.42
CA GLY A 47 -14.13 9.08 -6.16
C GLY A 47 -15.10 10.14 -6.66
N ASP A 48 -14.64 11.05 -7.52
CA ASP A 48 -15.49 12.01 -8.22
C ASP A 48 -16.05 11.44 -9.54
N LEU A 49 -15.50 10.28 -9.96
CA LEU A 49 -15.93 9.49 -11.10
C LEU A 49 -15.74 10.18 -12.46
N ASP A 50 -14.94 11.23 -12.52
CA ASP A 50 -14.72 12.00 -13.77
C ASP A 50 -13.77 11.27 -14.72
N SER A 51 -12.84 10.48 -14.21
CA SER A 51 -11.86 9.71 -14.99
C SER A 51 -12.26 8.26 -15.26
N ILE A 52 -13.31 7.74 -14.64
CA ILE A 52 -13.75 6.35 -14.84
C ILE A 52 -14.50 6.20 -16.18
N ASN A 53 -14.16 5.15 -16.94
CA ASN A 53 -14.86 4.84 -18.18
C ASN A 53 -16.33 4.47 -17.93
N THR A 54 -17.25 5.06 -18.71
CA THR A 54 -18.69 4.84 -18.59
C THR A 54 -19.07 3.35 -18.63
N LYS A 55 -18.42 2.55 -19.51
CA LYS A 55 -18.68 1.10 -19.59
C LYS A 55 -18.30 0.38 -18.31
N THR A 56 -17.20 0.81 -17.66
CA THR A 56 -16.76 0.26 -16.37
C THR A 56 -17.75 0.60 -15.26
N LEU A 57 -18.23 1.85 -15.24
CA LEU A 57 -19.23 2.28 -14.27
C LEU A 57 -20.57 1.56 -14.45
N ASP A 58 -21.04 1.38 -15.71
CA ASP A 58 -22.25 0.64 -16.01
C ASP A 58 -22.14 -0.84 -15.65
N ARG A 59 -20.96 -1.43 -15.84
CA ARG A 59 -20.68 -2.80 -15.40
C ARG A 59 -20.74 -2.91 -13.88
N ALA A 60 -20.11 -1.98 -13.17
CA ALA A 60 -20.10 -1.98 -11.70
C ALA A 60 -21.52 -1.85 -11.12
N LYS A 61 -22.38 -1.01 -11.72
CA LYS A 61 -23.79 -0.91 -11.35
C LYS A 61 -24.54 -2.24 -11.55
N LYS A 62 -24.29 -2.95 -12.66
CA LYS A 62 -24.87 -4.28 -12.90
C LYS A 62 -24.35 -5.33 -11.94
N ASP A 63 -23.11 -5.17 -11.49
CA ASP A 63 -22.49 -6.01 -10.51
C ASP A 63 -22.90 -5.66 -9.07
N GLU A 64 -23.79 -4.66 -8.88
CA GLU A 64 -24.32 -4.19 -7.57
C GLU A 64 -23.26 -3.59 -6.67
N ALA A 65 -22.18 -3.01 -7.24
CA ALA A 65 -21.18 -2.30 -6.47
C ALA A 65 -21.76 -1.03 -5.81
N GLU A 66 -21.44 -0.79 -4.57
CA GLU A 66 -21.72 0.49 -3.91
C GLU A 66 -20.90 1.59 -4.59
N ILE A 67 -21.53 2.76 -4.84
CA ILE A 67 -20.85 3.90 -5.47
C ILE A 67 -20.97 5.10 -4.56
N ILE A 68 -19.83 5.57 -4.06
CA ILE A 68 -19.73 6.78 -3.23
C ILE A 68 -19.05 7.86 -4.06
N SER A 69 -19.86 8.81 -4.56
CA SER A 69 -19.36 9.94 -5.32
C SER A 69 -19.15 11.17 -4.46
N TYR A 70 -18.04 11.86 -4.69
CA TYR A 70 -17.69 13.11 -4.04
C TYR A 70 -17.61 14.25 -5.06
N GLU A 71 -17.77 15.48 -4.58
CA GLU A 71 -17.57 16.67 -5.42
C GLU A 71 -16.10 16.78 -5.85
N ILE A 72 -15.84 17.32 -7.07
CA ILE A 72 -14.49 17.53 -7.61
C ILE A 72 -13.70 18.51 -6.73
N ASN A 73 -14.35 19.58 -6.26
CA ASN A 73 -13.73 20.59 -5.39
C ASN A 73 -13.76 20.14 -3.92
N LYS A 74 -12.82 19.32 -3.53
CA LYS A 74 -12.64 18.81 -2.16
C LYS A 74 -11.17 18.92 -1.74
N ASP A 75 -10.93 19.06 -0.44
CA ASP A 75 -9.58 19.19 0.14
C ASP A 75 -8.83 17.85 0.23
N LYS A 76 -9.43 16.72 -0.23
CA LYS A 76 -8.90 15.36 -0.09
C LYS A 76 -8.88 14.65 -1.43
N THR A 77 -7.82 13.88 -1.66
CA THR A 77 -7.77 12.96 -2.80
C THR A 77 -8.77 11.80 -2.62
N ASP A 78 -9.20 11.20 -3.72
CA ASP A 78 -10.09 10.04 -3.68
C ASP A 78 -9.48 8.87 -2.92
N PHE A 79 -8.15 8.70 -3.01
CA PHE A 79 -7.42 7.72 -2.23
C PHE A 79 -7.49 8.00 -0.73
N GLU A 80 -7.31 9.24 -0.29
CA GLU A 80 -7.47 9.60 1.13
C GLU A 80 -8.89 9.31 1.63
N LEU A 81 -9.90 9.59 0.80
CA LEU A 81 -11.30 9.28 1.12
C LEU A 81 -11.54 7.78 1.24
N ALA A 82 -10.97 6.98 0.32
CA ALA A 82 -11.05 5.52 0.38
C ALA A 82 -10.42 4.97 1.67
N LEU A 83 -9.22 5.43 2.04
CA LEU A 83 -8.58 5.03 3.28
C LEU A 83 -9.41 5.44 4.53
N ASN A 84 -9.99 6.63 4.53
CA ASN A 84 -10.87 7.06 5.63
C ASN A 84 -12.12 6.18 5.74
N TYR A 85 -12.74 5.80 4.62
CA TYR A 85 -13.85 4.85 4.60
C TYR A 85 -13.45 3.51 5.22
N LEU A 86 -12.31 2.96 4.82
CA LEU A 86 -11.80 1.69 5.35
C LEU A 86 -11.54 1.77 6.85
N LYS A 87 -11.01 2.90 7.33
CA LYS A 87 -10.73 3.12 8.76
C LYS A 87 -12.02 3.16 9.59
N ILE A 88 -13.04 3.87 9.13
CA ILE A 88 -14.34 3.96 9.81
C ILE A 88 -14.97 2.57 9.91
N ASN A 89 -14.78 1.72 8.89
CA ASN A 89 -15.31 0.36 8.82
C ASN A 89 -14.37 -0.68 9.44
N ASN A 90 -13.27 -0.26 10.12
CA ASN A 90 -12.32 -1.12 10.85
C ASN A 90 -11.65 -2.20 10.00
N TYR A 91 -11.28 -1.87 8.77
CA TYR A 91 -10.43 -2.73 7.95
C TYR A 91 -8.96 -2.55 8.36
N GLU A 92 -8.25 -3.65 8.56
CA GLU A 92 -6.89 -3.63 9.11
C GLU A 92 -5.84 -4.24 8.16
N ASN A 93 -6.25 -5.07 7.20
CA ASN A 93 -5.37 -5.74 6.23
C ASN A 93 -5.66 -5.19 4.83
N ILE A 94 -4.81 -4.27 4.36
CA ILE A 94 -5.06 -3.51 3.14
C ILE A 94 -3.96 -3.78 2.12
N THR A 95 -4.32 -4.32 0.97
CA THR A 95 -3.46 -4.40 -0.21
C THR A 95 -3.82 -3.28 -1.16
N ILE A 96 -2.84 -2.50 -1.59
CA ILE A 96 -2.99 -1.44 -2.58
C ILE A 96 -2.34 -1.91 -3.88
N ILE A 97 -2.98 -1.64 -5.01
CA ILE A 97 -2.46 -1.85 -6.37
C ILE A 97 -2.72 -0.61 -7.22
N GLY A 98 -1.97 -0.47 -8.31
CA GLY A 98 -2.05 0.71 -9.17
C GLY A 98 -1.28 1.91 -8.61
N GLY A 99 -1.30 3.03 -9.32
CA GLY A 99 -0.56 4.23 -8.94
C GLY A 99 0.97 4.06 -8.95
N GLU A 100 1.49 3.08 -9.71
CA GLU A 100 2.91 2.70 -9.72
C GLU A 100 3.78 3.67 -10.51
N SER A 101 3.20 4.31 -11.50
CA SER A 101 3.84 5.34 -12.32
C SER A 101 2.90 6.53 -12.48
N GLY A 102 3.43 7.63 -12.92
CA GLY A 102 2.69 8.86 -13.11
C GLY A 102 3.51 10.05 -12.64
N GLU A 103 2.83 11.10 -12.25
CA GLU A 103 3.48 12.29 -11.71
C GLU A 103 4.08 11.99 -10.34
N LEU A 104 5.30 12.45 -10.11
CA LEU A 104 6.10 12.16 -8.92
C LEU A 104 5.42 12.64 -7.63
N ASP A 105 4.68 13.73 -7.69
CA ASP A 105 3.88 14.28 -6.59
C ASP A 105 2.76 13.34 -6.18
N HIS A 106 2.09 12.68 -7.12
CA HIS A 106 1.08 11.66 -6.84
C HIS A 106 1.69 10.44 -6.12
N LEU A 107 2.86 9.97 -6.58
CA LEU A 107 3.55 8.86 -5.93
C LEU A 107 3.92 9.20 -4.48
N PHE A 108 4.56 10.35 -4.27
CA PHE A 108 4.90 10.82 -2.93
C PHE A 108 3.66 11.13 -2.09
N GLY A 109 2.65 11.76 -2.66
CA GLY A 109 1.38 12.05 -2.00
C GLY A 109 0.73 10.79 -1.48
N ASN A 110 0.61 9.74 -2.30
CA ASN A 110 0.05 8.46 -1.91
C ASN A 110 0.85 7.80 -0.78
N LEU A 111 2.19 7.79 -0.88
CA LEU A 111 3.07 7.23 0.15
C LEU A 111 2.91 7.95 1.50
N LEU A 112 2.87 9.29 1.48
CA LEU A 112 2.67 10.10 2.68
C LEU A 112 1.25 9.94 3.26
N THR A 113 0.25 9.83 2.40
CA THR A 113 -1.14 9.56 2.80
C THR A 113 -1.25 8.22 3.53
N ILE A 114 -0.64 7.15 2.98
CA ILE A 114 -0.58 5.84 3.66
C ILE A 114 0.13 5.98 5.01
N SER A 115 1.29 6.65 5.04
CA SER A 115 2.04 6.85 6.29
C SER A 115 1.25 7.64 7.34
N ALA A 116 0.46 8.63 6.94
CA ALA A 116 -0.40 9.39 7.84
C ALA A 116 -1.56 8.54 8.40
N PHE A 117 -2.14 7.70 7.52
CA PHE A 117 -3.24 6.80 7.85
C PHE A 117 -2.80 5.66 8.77
N HIS A 118 -1.65 5.04 8.46
CA HIS A 118 -1.13 3.86 9.15
C HIS A 118 -0.90 4.12 10.65
N LYS A 119 -1.51 3.30 11.50
CA LYS A 119 -1.29 3.26 12.95
C LYS A 119 -1.03 1.84 13.43
N LYS A 120 -1.95 0.91 13.16
CA LYS A 120 -1.89 -0.51 13.53
C LYS A 120 -2.18 -1.42 12.34
N GLU A 121 -2.67 -0.86 11.26
CA GLU A 121 -3.05 -1.57 10.05
C GLU A 121 -1.80 -2.17 9.40
N TYR A 122 -1.90 -3.36 8.82
CA TYR A 122 -0.92 -3.86 7.85
C TYR A 122 -1.33 -3.36 6.47
N ILE A 123 -0.47 -2.58 5.83
CA ILE A 123 -0.73 -2.04 4.51
C ILE A 123 0.41 -2.42 3.59
N GLU A 124 0.09 -3.07 2.48
CA GLU A 124 1.03 -3.45 1.44
C GLU A 124 0.63 -2.84 0.11
N TRP A 125 1.50 -2.01 -0.45
CA TRP A 125 1.35 -1.52 -1.82
C TRP A 125 2.16 -2.43 -2.74
N LYS A 126 1.45 -3.31 -3.44
CA LYS A 126 2.03 -4.33 -4.33
C LYS A 126 2.27 -3.77 -5.73
N GLN A 127 3.48 -3.92 -6.21
CA GLN A 127 3.90 -3.63 -7.58
C GLN A 127 4.52 -4.88 -8.21
N SER A 128 4.78 -4.86 -9.52
CA SER A 128 5.32 -6.05 -10.21
C SER A 128 6.72 -6.43 -9.77
N ASP A 129 7.57 -5.45 -9.46
CA ASP A 129 8.99 -5.60 -9.15
C ASP A 129 9.34 -5.41 -7.68
N LYS A 130 8.43 -4.83 -6.90
CA LYS A 130 8.64 -4.55 -5.46
C LYS A 130 7.33 -4.41 -4.70
N ASN A 131 7.41 -4.58 -3.39
CA ASN A 131 6.33 -4.27 -2.47
C ASN A 131 6.76 -3.18 -1.50
N ILE A 132 5.88 -2.23 -1.23
CA ILE A 132 6.05 -1.20 -0.20
C ILE A 132 5.15 -1.56 0.97
N ILE A 133 5.73 -1.87 2.13
CA ILE A 133 4.99 -2.39 3.27
C ILE A 133 5.05 -1.38 4.42
N PHE A 134 3.90 -1.00 4.93
CA PHE A 134 3.74 -0.21 6.14
C PHE A 134 3.33 -1.15 7.26
N LEU A 135 4.15 -1.22 8.28
CA LEU A 135 3.98 -2.14 9.40
C LEU A 135 4.55 -1.53 10.68
N ASN A 136 4.20 -2.11 11.79
CA ASN A 136 4.89 -1.87 13.05
C ASN A 136 6.10 -2.82 13.19
N SER A 137 6.55 -3.07 14.41
CA SER A 137 7.65 -4.03 14.65
C SER A 137 7.17 -5.46 14.38
N GLU A 138 7.75 -6.16 13.38
CA GLU A 138 7.29 -7.47 12.95
C GLU A 138 8.40 -8.42 12.48
N ILE A 139 7.99 -9.69 12.34
CA ILE A 139 8.76 -10.73 11.66
C ILE A 139 8.11 -10.94 10.29
N ILE A 140 8.88 -10.77 9.23
CA ILE A 140 8.45 -10.92 7.85
C ILE A 140 9.06 -12.19 7.28
N ASN A 141 8.21 -13.04 6.69
CA ASN A 141 8.67 -14.14 5.86
C ASN A 141 9.08 -13.58 4.51
N VAL A 142 10.33 -13.80 4.12
CA VAL A 142 10.91 -13.30 2.88
C VAL A 142 12.03 -14.24 2.45
N ASP A 143 12.18 -14.48 1.16
CA ASP A 143 13.27 -15.30 0.68
C ASP A 143 14.63 -14.68 0.99
N SER A 144 15.63 -15.55 1.25
CA SER A 144 17.02 -15.11 1.40
C SER A 144 17.56 -14.55 0.06
N GLY A 145 18.36 -13.51 0.14
CA GLY A 145 18.94 -12.82 -1.02
C GLY A 145 18.11 -11.68 -1.58
N LYS A 146 16.93 -11.39 -1.04
CA LYS A 146 16.11 -10.25 -1.46
C LYS A 146 16.71 -8.93 -0.99
N VAL A 147 16.73 -7.96 -1.90
CA VAL A 147 17.09 -6.58 -1.56
C VAL A 147 15.91 -5.90 -0.88
N PHE A 148 16.19 -5.21 0.22
CA PHE A 148 15.19 -4.40 0.90
C PHE A 148 15.77 -3.08 1.41
N SER A 149 14.88 -2.12 1.62
CA SER A 149 15.21 -0.84 2.24
C SER A 149 14.19 -0.54 3.34
N LEU A 150 14.65 -0.17 4.53
CA LEU A 150 13.81 0.46 5.54
C LEU A 150 13.94 1.97 5.34
N ILE A 151 12.85 2.62 4.95
CA ILE A 151 12.83 4.06 4.67
C ILE A 151 12.22 4.78 5.86
N PRO A 152 12.99 5.61 6.60
CA PRO A 152 12.47 6.40 7.69
C PRO A 152 11.58 7.54 7.16
N LEU A 153 10.31 7.54 7.57
CA LEU A 153 9.33 8.59 7.27
C LEU A 153 9.23 9.63 8.40
N SER A 154 9.89 9.35 9.51
CA SER A 154 10.23 10.25 10.61
C SER A 154 11.55 9.77 11.23
N SER A 155 12.13 10.49 12.19
CA SER A 155 13.22 9.93 12.99
C SER A 155 12.73 8.69 13.72
N LEU A 156 13.56 7.63 13.76
CA LEU A 156 13.29 6.33 14.35
C LEU A 156 14.14 6.10 15.57
N GLU A 157 13.57 5.57 16.64
CA GLU A 157 14.27 5.20 17.85
C GLU A 157 14.32 3.69 18.04
N GLY A 158 15.46 3.20 18.49
CA GLY A 158 15.65 1.81 18.90
C GLY A 158 15.45 0.81 17.77
N VAL A 159 15.92 1.12 16.57
CA VAL A 159 15.83 0.26 15.40
C VAL A 159 16.70 -0.97 15.56
N SER A 160 16.13 -2.13 15.37
CA SER A 160 16.85 -3.41 15.28
C SER A 160 16.42 -4.15 14.03
N ILE A 161 17.39 -4.63 13.26
CA ILE A 161 17.19 -5.44 12.06
C ILE A 161 18.02 -6.70 12.19
N ASN A 162 17.39 -7.88 12.11
CA ASN A 162 18.04 -9.17 12.16
C ASN A 162 17.59 -10.05 10.97
N GLY A 163 18.50 -10.90 10.50
CA GLY A 163 18.26 -11.73 9.31
C GLY A 163 18.70 -11.04 8.02
N ALA A 164 19.52 -10.02 8.10
CA ALA A 164 20.05 -9.24 6.99
C ALA A 164 21.58 -9.26 6.93
N ARG A 165 22.15 -8.88 5.81
CA ARG A 165 23.61 -8.74 5.64
C ARG A 165 24.18 -7.69 6.60
N TRP A 166 23.50 -6.59 6.73
CA TRP A 166 23.85 -5.52 7.68
C TRP A 166 22.77 -5.45 8.75
N ASN A 167 22.99 -6.21 9.82
CA ASN A 167 22.13 -6.17 10.99
C ASN A 167 22.32 -4.86 11.77
N ILE A 168 21.25 -4.39 12.40
CA ILE A 168 21.25 -3.20 13.27
C ILE A 168 20.75 -3.64 14.65
N LYS A 169 21.35 -3.09 15.71
CA LYS A 169 20.99 -3.44 17.08
C LYS A 169 20.73 -2.18 17.90
N ASN A 170 19.44 -1.88 18.12
CA ASN A 170 18.98 -0.79 18.98
C ASN A 170 19.62 0.58 18.68
N GLU A 171 19.60 0.97 17.40
CA GLU A 171 20.16 2.26 16.97
C GLU A 171 19.05 3.26 16.63
N ASN A 172 19.35 4.55 16.80
CA ASN A 172 18.48 5.61 16.31
C ASN A 172 18.86 5.95 14.86
N ILE A 173 17.85 6.13 14.02
CA ILE A 173 18.00 6.47 12.60
C ILE A 173 17.30 7.79 12.35
N ASP A 174 18.04 8.78 11.93
CA ASP A 174 17.49 10.11 11.66
C ASP A 174 16.65 10.13 10.40
N TYR A 175 15.65 10.99 10.38
CA TYR A 175 14.89 11.29 9.16
C TYR A 175 15.84 11.71 8.03
N GLY A 176 15.61 11.15 6.83
CA GLY A 176 16.47 11.40 5.66
C GLY A 176 17.78 10.60 5.65
N SER A 177 18.06 9.74 6.66
CA SER A 177 19.23 8.86 6.66
C SER A 177 19.12 7.80 5.54
N SER A 178 20.22 7.57 4.83
CA SER A 178 20.36 6.50 3.84
C SER A 178 20.93 5.19 4.41
N LYS A 179 21.21 5.13 5.70
CA LYS A 179 21.91 4.00 6.38
C LYS A 179 21.20 2.65 6.18
N THR A 180 19.88 2.66 6.02
CA THR A 180 19.05 1.46 5.94
C THR A 180 18.58 1.14 4.53
N LEU A 181 19.16 1.78 3.52
CA LEU A 181 18.84 1.52 2.12
C LEU A 181 19.62 0.33 1.56
N ARG A 182 18.98 -0.44 0.65
CA ARG A 182 19.56 -1.53 -0.13
C ARG A 182 20.29 -2.59 0.69
N ASN A 183 19.73 -2.98 1.81
CA ASN A 183 20.16 -4.15 2.58
C ASN A 183 19.73 -5.44 1.87
N VAL A 184 20.25 -6.58 2.28
CA VAL A 184 19.96 -7.89 1.68
C VAL A 184 19.59 -8.89 2.76
N THR A 185 18.52 -9.64 2.56
CA THR A 185 18.11 -10.71 3.49
C THR A 185 19.10 -11.89 3.44
N ASN A 186 19.54 -12.38 4.60
CA ASN A 186 20.44 -13.54 4.72
C ASN A 186 19.69 -14.81 5.14
N THR A 187 18.44 -14.68 5.56
CA THR A 187 17.60 -15.78 6.01
C THR A 187 16.19 -15.58 5.46
N ASN A 188 15.35 -16.60 5.59
CA ASN A 188 13.93 -16.51 5.19
C ASN A 188 13.06 -15.78 6.21
N LEU A 189 13.66 -15.22 7.25
CA LEU A 189 12.99 -14.45 8.29
C LEU A 189 13.71 -13.11 8.49
N LEU A 190 13.07 -12.02 8.13
CA LEU A 190 13.52 -10.67 8.44
C LEU A 190 12.80 -10.16 9.68
N LYS A 191 13.55 -9.88 10.75
CA LYS A 191 12.98 -9.35 12.01
C LYS A 191 13.29 -7.87 12.11
N ILE A 192 12.25 -7.05 12.18
CA ILE A 192 12.35 -5.60 12.33
C ILE A 192 11.66 -5.18 13.61
N ARG A 193 12.35 -4.40 14.40
CA ARG A 193 11.81 -3.73 15.58
C ARG A 193 12.17 -2.26 15.53
N VAL A 194 11.17 -1.41 15.77
CA VAL A 194 11.31 0.03 15.93
C VAL A 194 10.50 0.42 17.16
N ASN A 195 11.13 1.11 18.10
CA ASN A 195 10.47 1.51 19.35
C ASN A 195 9.52 2.69 19.13
N SER A 196 9.94 3.67 18.31
CA SER A 196 9.08 4.79 17.91
C SER A 196 9.49 5.34 16.56
N GLY A 197 8.57 6.05 15.91
CA GLY A 197 8.75 6.63 14.58
C GLY A 197 7.96 5.88 13.49
N LYS A 198 7.90 6.49 12.31
CA LYS A 198 7.21 5.95 11.14
C LYS A 198 8.20 5.54 10.05
N PHE A 199 7.98 4.42 9.44
CA PHE A 199 8.80 3.91 8.34
C PHE A 199 7.96 3.09 7.37
N CYS A 200 8.50 2.83 6.19
CA CYS A 200 8.03 1.76 5.32
C CYS A 200 9.19 0.87 4.92
N LEU A 201 8.87 -0.36 4.54
CA LEU A 201 9.79 -1.31 3.93
C LEU A 201 9.53 -1.36 2.44
N VAL A 202 10.59 -1.25 1.64
CA VAL A 202 10.56 -1.57 0.21
C VAL A 202 11.31 -2.86 0.02
N ILE A 203 10.68 -3.89 -0.53
CA ILE A 203 11.27 -5.20 -0.78
C ILE A 203 11.15 -5.51 -2.27
N GLU A 204 12.26 -5.84 -2.93
CA GLU A 204 12.29 -6.28 -4.32
C GLU A 204 11.74 -7.73 -4.43
N ASN A 205 10.85 -7.95 -5.43
CA ASN A 205 10.17 -9.25 -5.67
C ASN A 205 11.09 -10.32 -6.26
#